data_209763e7f2216a492bdc1240772cb3e6
#
_entry.id   209763e7f2216a492bdc1240772cb3e6
#
_cell.length_a   1.000
_cell.length_b   1.000
_cell.length_c   1.000
_cell.angle_alpha   90.00
_cell.angle_beta   90.00
_cell.angle_gamma   90.00
#
_symmetry.space_group_name_H-M   'P 1'
#
loop_
_entity.id
_entity.type
_entity.pdbx_description
1 polymer ?
#
loop_
_entity_poly.entity_id
_entity_poly.type
_entity_poly.pdbx_seq_one_letter_code
_entity_poly.pdbx_strand_id
1 'polypeptide(L)'
;MQEMNLQNKIRNIVSITYGIPFVWIGIQHFVNPSWFEPIVPEVLGNARFWVLVSGVFEIALGLAIMFPKSRKVGSLGIAVMLVVLYWANLNMWINDIAIGGTKLPLIGHIIRGIIQFLLIVVALWIGELTPFNKQIHSNGDDS
;
A
#
# COMPACT_ATOMS: atom_id res chain seq x y z
N MET A 1 9.00 -18.46 -24.35
CA MET A 1 9.73 -18.75 -23.08
C MET A 1 10.56 -17.58 -22.56
N GLN A 2 11.26 -16.83 -23.39
CA GLN A 2 12.06 -15.65 -22.96
C GLN A 2 11.21 -14.48 -22.46
N GLU A 3 10.08 -14.21 -23.08
CA GLU A 3 9.21 -13.07 -22.68
C GLU A 3 8.54 -13.28 -21.33
N MET A 4 8.03 -14.48 -21.04
CA MET A 4 7.49 -14.82 -19.72
C MET A 4 8.55 -14.69 -18.60
N ASN A 5 9.82 -15.00 -18.91
CA ASN A 5 10.91 -14.86 -17.95
C ASN A 5 11.22 -13.38 -17.65
N LEU A 6 11.11 -12.49 -18.65
CA LEU A 6 11.34 -11.07 -18.49
C LEU A 6 10.23 -10.41 -17.64
N GLN A 7 8.96 -10.70 -17.93
CA GLN A 7 7.83 -10.18 -17.13
C GLN A 7 7.92 -10.60 -15.66
N ASN A 8 8.26 -11.86 -15.40
CA ASN A 8 8.45 -12.36 -14.04
C ASN A 8 9.62 -11.68 -13.32
N LYS A 9 10.72 -11.42 -14.03
CA LYS A 9 11.86 -10.67 -13.48
C LYS A 9 11.45 -9.23 -13.13
N ILE A 10 10.76 -8.53 -14.03
CA ILE A 10 10.26 -7.17 -13.77
C ILE A 10 9.32 -7.17 -12.57
N ARG A 11 8.36 -8.10 -12.52
CA ARG A 11 7.43 -8.22 -11.40
C ARG A 11 8.15 -8.49 -10.08
N ASN A 12 9.19 -9.31 -10.08
CA ASN A 12 10.01 -9.56 -8.88
C ASN A 12 10.71 -8.30 -8.40
N ILE A 13 11.33 -7.54 -9.30
CA ILE A 13 12.01 -6.29 -8.96
C ILE A 13 11.01 -5.28 -8.42
N VAL A 14 9.89 -5.09 -9.13
CA VAL A 14 8.83 -4.14 -8.72
C VAL A 14 8.24 -4.53 -7.37
N SER A 15 7.97 -5.82 -7.12
CA SER A 15 7.39 -6.27 -5.84
C SER A 15 8.33 -6.04 -4.65
N ILE A 16 9.64 -6.23 -4.82
CA ILE A 16 10.64 -5.95 -3.78
C ILE A 16 10.73 -4.43 -3.53
N THR A 17 10.91 -3.65 -4.60
CA THR A 17 10.98 -2.18 -4.51
C THR A 17 9.71 -1.58 -3.89
N TYR A 18 8.56 -2.16 -4.19
CA TYR A 18 7.27 -1.75 -3.65
C TYR A 18 7.10 -2.14 -2.17
N GLY A 19 7.51 -3.34 -1.78
CA GLY A 19 7.34 -3.84 -0.42
C GLY A 19 8.25 -3.16 0.62
N ILE A 20 9.46 -2.76 0.22
CA ILE A 20 10.43 -2.13 1.13
C ILE A 20 9.88 -0.89 1.84
N PRO A 21 9.27 0.10 1.16
CA PRO A 21 8.68 1.27 1.83
C PRO A 21 7.59 0.91 2.85
N PHE A 22 6.75 -0.10 2.57
CA PHE A 22 5.72 -0.55 3.52
C PHE A 22 6.35 -1.13 4.78
N VAL A 23 7.36 -1.98 4.64
CA VAL A 23 8.10 -2.51 5.79
C VAL A 23 8.74 -1.38 6.59
N TRP A 24 9.38 -0.42 5.91
CA TRP A 24 10.02 0.71 6.56
C TRP A 24 9.02 1.58 7.32
N ILE A 25 7.92 1.98 6.69
CA ILE A 25 6.87 2.79 7.34
C ILE A 25 6.25 2.02 8.49
N GLY A 26 5.97 0.72 8.32
CA GLY A 26 5.47 -0.12 9.39
C GLY A 26 6.40 -0.15 10.61
N ILE A 27 7.72 -0.20 10.40
CA ILE A 27 8.71 -0.09 11.49
C ILE A 27 8.62 1.28 12.17
N GLN A 28 8.45 2.37 11.39
CA GLN A 28 8.32 3.72 11.94
C GLN A 28 7.09 3.87 12.87
N HIS A 29 6.03 3.12 12.63
CA HIS A 29 4.87 3.07 13.54
C HIS A 29 5.22 2.59 14.95
N PHE A 30 6.27 1.78 15.08
CA PHE A 30 6.77 1.32 16.40
C PHE A 30 7.85 2.26 16.97
N VAL A 31 8.70 2.83 16.12
CA VAL A 31 9.80 3.70 16.54
C VAL A 31 9.28 5.07 16.98
N ASN A 32 8.33 5.63 16.25
CA ASN A 32 7.77 6.96 16.51
C ASN A 32 6.25 6.99 16.28
N PRO A 33 5.45 6.27 17.08
CA PRO A 33 4.01 6.19 16.90
C PRO A 33 3.31 7.56 17.04
N SER A 34 3.81 8.43 17.90
CA SER A 34 3.24 9.77 18.13
C SER A 34 3.20 10.65 16.89
N TRP A 35 4.06 10.39 15.90
CA TRP A 35 4.04 11.10 14.63
C TRP A 35 2.80 10.76 13.78
N PHE A 36 2.26 9.55 13.93
CA PHE A 36 1.11 9.04 13.17
C PHE A 36 -0.23 9.19 13.93
N GLU A 37 -0.20 9.25 15.27
CA GLU A 37 -1.40 9.32 16.12
C GLU A 37 -2.38 10.45 15.72
N PRO A 38 -1.92 11.67 15.35
CA PRO A 38 -2.84 12.77 15.04
C PRO A 38 -3.78 12.53 13.86
N ILE A 39 -3.41 11.67 12.92
CA ILE A 39 -4.23 11.38 11.72
C ILE A 39 -5.31 10.31 11.96
N VAL A 40 -5.24 9.58 13.07
CA VAL A 40 -6.24 8.58 13.42
C VAL A 40 -7.54 9.28 13.80
N PRO A 41 -8.68 8.95 13.17
CA PRO A 41 -9.96 9.54 13.54
C PRO A 41 -10.31 9.30 15.01
N GLU A 42 -10.73 10.35 15.72
CA GLU A 42 -11.06 10.29 17.16
C GLU A 42 -12.13 9.25 17.48
N VAL A 43 -13.07 9.02 16.55
CA VAL A 43 -14.13 8.02 16.68
C VAL A 43 -13.61 6.60 16.89
N LEU A 44 -12.36 6.32 16.49
CA LEU A 44 -11.71 5.02 16.69
C LEU A 44 -11.11 4.85 18.09
N GLY A 45 -11.14 5.87 18.94
CA GLY A 45 -10.65 5.83 20.32
C GLY A 45 -9.12 5.85 20.39
N ASN A 46 -8.51 4.80 20.94
CA ASN A 46 -7.06 4.77 21.19
C ASN A 46 -6.24 4.82 19.89
N ALA A 47 -5.79 6.03 19.53
CA ALA A 47 -5.00 6.27 18.30
C ALA A 47 -3.72 5.42 18.25
N ARG A 48 -3.00 5.31 19.38
CA ARG A 48 -1.76 4.53 19.46
C ARG A 48 -1.96 3.06 19.14
N PHE A 49 -3.07 2.47 19.61
CA PHE A 49 -3.41 1.08 19.30
C PHE A 49 -3.54 0.89 17.78
N TRP A 50 -4.27 1.76 17.09
CA TRP A 50 -4.48 1.66 15.64
C TRP A 50 -3.20 1.92 14.84
N VAL A 51 -2.35 2.84 15.29
CA VAL A 51 -1.03 3.06 14.69
C VAL A 51 -0.18 1.80 14.77
N LEU A 52 -0.10 1.14 15.92
CA LEU A 52 0.67 -0.09 16.09
C LEU A 52 0.09 -1.26 15.28
N VAL A 53 -1.24 -1.40 15.26
CA VAL A 53 -1.92 -2.43 14.46
C VAL A 53 -1.65 -2.23 12.97
N SER A 54 -1.76 -1.01 12.45
CA SER A 54 -1.44 -0.74 11.05
C SER A 54 0.03 -1.03 10.73
N GLY A 55 0.95 -0.71 11.64
CA GLY A 55 2.37 -1.04 11.49
C GLY A 55 2.62 -2.54 11.36
N VAL A 56 1.92 -3.39 12.14
CA VAL A 56 2.01 -4.86 11.99
C VAL A 56 1.57 -5.29 10.60
N PHE A 57 0.42 -4.80 10.12
CA PHE A 57 -0.09 -5.13 8.79
C PHE A 57 0.83 -4.62 7.68
N GLU A 58 1.37 -3.41 7.80
CA GLU A 58 2.31 -2.86 6.82
C GLU A 58 3.57 -3.71 6.69
N ILE A 59 4.16 -4.15 7.80
CA ILE A 59 5.33 -5.04 7.79
C ILE A 59 4.96 -6.39 7.19
N ALA A 60 3.89 -7.03 7.69
CA ALA A 60 3.50 -8.37 7.25
C ALA A 60 3.14 -8.41 5.77
N LEU A 61 2.33 -7.47 5.28
CA LEU A 61 1.89 -7.40 3.90
C LEU A 61 3.03 -6.92 2.97
N GLY A 62 3.87 -5.98 3.44
CA GLY A 62 5.06 -5.53 2.73
C GLY A 62 6.05 -6.67 2.50
N LEU A 63 6.26 -7.54 3.49
CA LEU A 63 7.05 -8.76 3.32
C LEU A 63 6.33 -9.76 2.40
N ALA A 64 5.02 -9.98 2.61
CA ALA A 64 4.27 -10.96 1.81
C ALA A 64 4.28 -10.66 0.31
N ILE A 65 4.20 -9.38 -0.08
CA ILE A 65 4.22 -9.00 -1.50
C ILE A 65 5.59 -9.27 -2.17
N MET A 66 6.67 -9.22 -1.40
CA MET A 66 8.03 -9.44 -1.92
C MET A 66 8.28 -10.90 -2.31
N PHE A 67 7.63 -11.87 -1.64
CA PHE A 67 7.84 -13.29 -1.90
C PHE A 67 6.83 -13.84 -2.91
N PRO A 68 7.26 -14.56 -3.97
CA PRO A 68 6.37 -15.07 -5.02
C PRO A 68 5.21 -15.90 -4.51
N LYS A 69 5.42 -16.72 -3.46
CA LYS A 69 4.39 -17.62 -2.91
C LYS A 69 3.25 -16.89 -2.18
N SER A 70 3.53 -15.77 -1.53
CA SER A 70 2.56 -14.97 -0.76
C SER A 70 2.16 -13.67 -1.44
N ARG A 71 2.76 -13.37 -2.59
CA ARG A 71 2.60 -12.13 -3.34
C ARG A 71 1.15 -11.76 -3.60
N LYS A 72 0.33 -12.70 -4.04
CA LYS A 72 -1.09 -12.45 -4.33
C LYS A 72 -1.86 -12.02 -3.08
N VAL A 73 -1.62 -12.67 -1.95
CA VAL A 73 -2.23 -12.32 -0.66
C VAL A 73 -1.69 -10.98 -0.16
N GLY A 74 -0.38 -10.76 -0.21
CA GLY A 74 0.24 -9.48 0.14
C GLY A 74 -0.29 -8.33 -0.68
N SER A 75 -0.43 -8.52 -1.99
CA SER A 75 -0.95 -7.55 -2.94
C SER A 75 -2.40 -7.16 -2.64
N LEU A 76 -3.28 -8.15 -2.46
CA LEU A 76 -4.68 -7.89 -2.10
C LEU A 76 -4.77 -7.22 -0.73
N GLY A 77 -4.01 -7.72 0.24
CA GLY A 77 -3.98 -7.16 1.59
C GLY A 77 -3.54 -5.70 1.60
N ILE A 78 -2.48 -5.34 0.86
CA ILE A 78 -2.04 -3.94 0.73
C ILE A 78 -3.12 -3.08 0.04
N ALA A 79 -3.73 -3.56 -1.03
CA ALA A 79 -4.79 -2.81 -1.71
C ALA A 79 -5.96 -2.50 -0.76
N VAL A 80 -6.43 -3.50 0.00
CA VAL A 80 -7.48 -3.31 1.01
C VAL A 80 -7.04 -2.37 2.13
N MET A 81 -5.83 -2.57 2.66
CA MET A 81 -5.26 -1.72 3.71
C MET A 81 -5.17 -0.26 3.26
N LEU A 82 -4.72 0.02 2.04
CA LEU A 82 -4.65 1.38 1.51
C LEU A 82 -6.03 2.03 1.39
N VAL A 83 -7.06 1.28 0.99
CA VAL A 83 -8.44 1.78 0.97
C VAL A 83 -8.90 2.15 2.38
N VAL A 84 -8.64 1.30 3.36
CA VAL A 84 -9.01 1.55 4.77
C VAL A 84 -8.23 2.75 5.33
N LEU A 85 -6.93 2.83 5.10
CA LEU A 85 -6.08 3.93 5.56
C LEU A 85 -6.39 5.26 4.86
N TYR A 86 -7.09 5.24 3.73
CA TYR A 86 -7.54 6.47 3.09
C TYR A 86 -8.47 7.28 3.99
N TRP A 87 -9.20 6.63 4.88
CA TRP A 87 -9.99 7.31 5.91
C TRP A 87 -9.14 8.22 6.81
N ALA A 88 -7.96 7.76 7.23
CA ALA A 88 -7.03 8.60 7.99
C ALA A 88 -6.55 9.81 7.16
N ASN A 89 -6.29 9.60 5.86
CA ASN A 89 -5.92 10.70 4.95
C ASN A 89 -7.06 11.71 4.76
N LEU A 90 -8.30 11.26 4.65
CA LEU A 90 -9.48 12.14 4.60
C LEU A 90 -9.68 12.89 5.92
N ASN A 91 -9.51 12.21 7.06
CA ASN A 91 -9.59 12.83 8.37
C ASN A 91 -8.57 13.97 8.52
N MET A 92 -7.33 13.72 8.07
CA MET A 92 -6.28 14.74 8.03
C MET A 92 -6.67 15.95 7.18
N TRP A 93 -7.28 15.71 6.01
CA TRP A 93 -7.68 16.77 5.09
C TRP A 93 -8.86 17.58 5.63
N ILE A 94 -9.94 16.90 6.05
CA ILE A 94 -11.19 17.56 6.50
C ILE A 94 -10.95 18.38 7.77
N ASN A 95 -10.11 17.89 8.69
CA ASN A 95 -9.85 18.52 9.98
C ASN A 95 -8.56 19.36 10.00
N ASP A 96 -7.92 19.56 8.85
CA ASP A 96 -6.69 20.36 8.69
C ASP A 96 -5.59 19.96 9.71
N ILE A 97 -5.39 18.65 9.88
CA ILE A 97 -4.48 18.09 10.88
C ILE A 97 -3.03 18.23 10.41
N ALA A 98 -2.19 18.81 11.28
CA ALA A 98 -0.76 18.88 11.03
C ALA A 98 -0.07 17.54 11.33
N ILE A 99 0.87 17.12 10.46
CA ILE A 99 1.77 15.99 10.70
C ILE A 99 3.19 16.54 10.83
N GLY A 100 3.88 16.15 11.91
CA GLY A 100 5.21 16.68 12.17
C GLY A 100 5.26 18.21 12.29
N GLY A 101 4.18 18.84 12.73
CA GLY A 101 4.07 20.30 12.85
C GLY A 101 3.73 21.03 11.54
N THR A 102 3.56 20.31 10.42
CA THR A 102 3.29 20.91 9.11
C THR A 102 1.90 20.54 8.62
N LYS A 103 1.11 21.55 8.24
CA LYS A 103 -0.17 21.38 7.55
C LYS A 103 0.06 21.26 6.05
N LEU A 104 -0.62 20.34 5.41
CA LEU A 104 -0.54 20.18 3.96
C LEU A 104 -1.50 21.16 3.27
N PRO A 105 -1.06 21.85 2.20
CA PRO A 105 -1.96 22.61 1.35
C PRO A 105 -2.89 21.67 0.55
N LEU A 106 -3.98 22.21 0.01
CA LEU A 106 -4.95 21.46 -0.81
C LEU A 106 -4.27 20.58 -1.88
N ILE A 107 -3.29 21.12 -2.57
CA ILE A 107 -2.54 20.37 -3.61
C ILE A 107 -1.81 19.16 -3.02
N GLY A 108 -1.31 19.25 -1.78
CA GLY A 108 -0.66 18.16 -1.09
C GLY A 108 -1.62 16.99 -0.81
N HIS A 109 -2.87 17.29 -0.42
CA HIS A 109 -3.91 16.27 -0.21
C HIS A 109 -4.33 15.60 -1.52
N ILE A 110 -4.45 16.37 -2.61
CA ILE A 110 -4.75 15.83 -3.95
C ILE A 110 -3.63 14.89 -4.41
N ILE A 111 -2.38 15.32 -4.29
CA ILE A 111 -1.21 14.48 -4.65
C ILE A 111 -1.19 13.19 -3.84
N ARG A 112 -1.45 13.24 -2.53
CA ARG A 112 -1.55 12.03 -1.69
C ARG A 112 -2.62 11.08 -2.19
N GLY A 113 -3.80 11.59 -2.55
CA GLY A 113 -4.89 10.77 -3.11
C GLY A 113 -4.49 10.09 -4.40
N ILE A 114 -3.84 10.82 -5.32
CA ILE A 114 -3.35 10.26 -6.59
C ILE A 114 -2.29 9.19 -6.34
N ILE A 115 -1.30 9.47 -5.48
CA ILE A 115 -0.25 8.50 -5.13
C ILE A 115 -0.88 7.24 -4.55
N GLN A 116 -1.84 7.37 -3.63
CA GLN A 116 -2.50 6.23 -3.02
C GLN A 116 -3.28 5.39 -4.03
N PHE A 117 -3.99 6.03 -4.96
CA PHE A 117 -4.66 5.34 -6.05
C PHE A 117 -3.66 4.55 -6.92
N LEU A 118 -2.54 5.18 -7.31
CA LEU A 118 -1.49 4.53 -8.09
C LEU A 118 -0.86 3.35 -7.34
N LEU A 119 -0.65 3.48 -6.03
CA LEU A 119 -0.14 2.39 -5.19
C LEU A 119 -1.10 1.19 -5.19
N ILE A 120 -2.41 1.42 -5.12
CA ILE A 120 -3.42 0.35 -5.21
C ILE A 120 -3.36 -0.35 -6.56
N VAL A 121 -3.29 0.42 -7.66
CA VAL A 121 -3.21 -0.15 -9.02
C VAL A 121 -1.95 -1.00 -9.18
N VAL A 122 -0.80 -0.51 -8.72
CA VAL A 122 0.48 -1.24 -8.78
C VAL A 122 0.42 -2.51 -7.92
N ALA A 123 -0.15 -2.44 -6.70
CA ALA A 123 -0.32 -3.62 -5.85
C ALA A 123 -1.14 -4.70 -6.57
N LEU A 124 -2.28 -4.33 -7.16
CA LEU A 124 -3.15 -5.27 -7.89
C LEU A 124 -2.45 -5.85 -9.12
N TRP A 125 -1.64 -5.07 -9.81
CA TRP A 125 -0.83 -5.55 -10.94
C TRP A 125 0.24 -6.55 -10.50
N ILE A 126 0.94 -6.27 -9.40
CA ILE A 126 1.95 -7.19 -8.81
C ILE A 126 1.31 -8.53 -8.45
N GLY A 127 0.09 -8.53 -7.90
CA GLY A 127 -0.66 -9.72 -7.50
C GLY A 127 -1.40 -10.44 -8.63
N GLU A 128 -1.29 -9.96 -9.87
CA GLU A 128 -2.06 -10.49 -11.02
C GLU A 128 -3.58 -10.43 -10.84
N LEU A 129 -4.04 -9.43 -10.09
CA LEU A 129 -5.46 -9.23 -9.75
C LEU A 129 -6.18 -8.27 -10.71
N THR A 130 -5.46 -7.75 -11.72
CA THR A 130 -6.05 -6.86 -12.73
C THR A 130 -6.66 -7.65 -13.88
N PRO A 131 -7.77 -7.17 -14.50
CA PRO A 131 -8.39 -7.84 -15.63
C PRO A 131 -7.47 -7.97 -16.86
N PHE A 132 -6.46 -7.11 -16.98
CA PHE A 132 -5.47 -7.15 -18.06
C PHE A 132 -4.61 -8.43 -18.08
N ASN A 133 -4.43 -9.08 -16.94
CA ASN A 133 -3.67 -10.33 -16.86
C ASN A 133 -4.44 -11.55 -17.38
N LYS A 134 -5.77 -11.48 -17.42
CA LYS A 134 -6.59 -12.60 -17.96
C LYS A 134 -6.51 -12.72 -19.47
N GLN A 135 -6.32 -11.61 -20.21
CA GLN A 135 -6.25 -11.61 -21.66
C GLN A 135 -4.96 -12.24 -22.22
N ILE A 136 -3.87 -12.19 -21.47
CA ILE A 136 -2.58 -12.73 -21.91
C ILE A 136 -2.60 -14.28 -21.89
N HIS A 137 -3.35 -14.87 -20.97
CA HIS A 137 -3.47 -16.34 -20.88
C HIS A 137 -4.52 -16.93 -21.84
N SER A 138 -5.53 -16.15 -22.25
CA SER A 138 -6.56 -16.68 -23.19
C SER A 138 -6.11 -16.68 -24.65
N ASN A 139 -5.16 -15.84 -25.03
CA ASN A 139 -4.65 -15.77 -26.41
C ASN A 139 -3.49 -16.75 -26.68
N GLY A 140 -3.04 -17.50 -25.68
CA GLY A 140 -1.98 -18.48 -25.80
C GLY A 140 -2.44 -19.94 -26.00
N ASP A 141 -3.74 -20.21 -25.76
CA ASP A 141 -4.29 -21.57 -25.87
C ASP A 141 -4.99 -21.86 -27.23
N ASP A 142 -5.12 -20.85 -28.11
CA ASP A 142 -5.79 -20.96 -29.41
C ASP A 142 -4.81 -21.00 -30.61
N SER A 143 -3.54 -21.36 -30.40
CA SER A 143 -2.56 -21.47 -31.48
C SER A 143 -1.83 -22.80 -31.51
#